data_03c057d533796facf6e7fbce1064350d
#
_entry.id   03c057d533796facf6e7fbce1064350d
#
_cell.length_a   1.000
_cell.length_b   1.000
_cell.length_c   1.000
_cell.angle_alpha   90.00
_cell.angle_beta   90.00
_cell.angle_gamma   90.00
#
_symmetry.space_group_name_H-M   'P 1'
#
loop_
_entity.id
_entity.type
_entity.pdbx_description
1 polymer ?
#
loop_
_entity_poly.entity_id
_entity_poly.type
_entity_poly.pdbx_seq_one_letter_code
_entity_poly.pdbx_strand_id
1 'polypeptide(L)'
;WASVARGPRTPEALVRRRVLTAAKRLRKAGVTRLVVPEAFAYGEQLEKVGVAPVSTLPLRRALAADLARAVMAGRNLSGGSARLAVAGDQLSGELVRTVTELALGNRYVLLDVPYGGDTLANQLRREYGVSLLLSPTRQQMEEADVLVLFAARTDLRRRDPAVLRLYDEAAPLPPLLLPPVLEGQMPPG
;
A
#
# COMPACT_ATOMS: atom_id res chain seq x y z
N TRP A 1 4.73 0.74 -24.11
CA TRP A 1 3.49 0.15 -23.60
C TRP A 1 3.23 -1.20 -24.29
N ALA A 2 2.85 -2.25 -23.53
CA ALA A 2 2.52 -3.54 -24.09
C ALA A 2 1.28 -4.13 -23.38
N SER A 3 0.36 -4.71 -24.14
CA SER A 3 -0.79 -5.42 -23.60
C SER A 3 -0.75 -6.90 -23.97
N VAL A 4 -1.22 -7.73 -23.04
CA VAL A 4 -1.33 -9.18 -23.25
C VAL A 4 -2.78 -9.56 -23.03
N ALA A 5 -3.43 -10.05 -24.11
CA ALA A 5 -4.80 -10.46 -24.05
C ALA A 5 -4.95 -11.74 -23.19
N ARG A 6 -5.85 -11.70 -22.21
CA ARG A 6 -6.23 -12.83 -21.36
C ARG A 6 -7.75 -12.95 -21.32
N GLY A 7 -8.28 -14.04 -21.84
CA GLY A 7 -9.70 -14.37 -21.70
C GLY A 7 -9.94 -15.30 -20.49
N PRO A 8 -11.20 -15.48 -20.06
CA PRO A 8 -11.54 -16.31 -18.89
C PRO A 8 -11.07 -17.78 -19.00
N ARG A 9 -10.95 -18.28 -20.23
CA ARG A 9 -10.55 -19.66 -20.52
C ARG A 9 -9.15 -19.79 -21.13
N THR A 10 -8.32 -18.72 -21.09
CA THR A 10 -6.98 -18.77 -21.67
C THR A 10 -6.06 -19.62 -20.79
N PRO A 11 -5.45 -20.72 -21.30
CA PRO A 11 -4.51 -21.53 -20.54
C PRO A 11 -3.35 -20.70 -20.03
N GLU A 12 -2.92 -20.94 -18.80
CA GLU A 12 -1.84 -20.21 -18.12
C GLU A 12 -0.51 -20.26 -18.91
N ALA A 13 -0.18 -21.43 -19.47
CA ALA A 13 1.03 -21.61 -20.28
C ALA A 13 1.04 -20.68 -21.52
N LEU A 14 -0.14 -20.44 -22.12
CA LEU A 14 -0.28 -19.53 -23.26
C LEU A 14 -0.09 -18.07 -22.82
N VAL A 15 -0.62 -17.69 -21.65
CA VAL A 15 -0.42 -16.34 -21.09
C VAL A 15 1.07 -16.10 -20.81
N ARG A 16 1.76 -17.04 -20.15
CA ARG A 16 3.22 -16.98 -19.91
C ARG A 16 4.02 -16.81 -21.20
N ARG A 17 3.68 -17.58 -22.26
CA ARG A 17 4.33 -17.46 -23.57
C ARG A 17 4.10 -16.08 -24.20
N ARG A 18 2.89 -15.54 -24.11
CA ARG A 18 2.54 -14.21 -24.62
C ARG A 18 3.31 -13.11 -23.86
N VAL A 19 3.38 -13.20 -22.53
CA VAL A 19 4.16 -12.27 -21.68
C VAL A 19 5.63 -12.31 -22.08
N LEU A 20 6.21 -13.49 -22.21
CA LEU A 20 7.61 -13.65 -22.62
C LEU A 20 7.87 -13.05 -24.02
N THR A 21 6.94 -13.23 -24.95
CA THR A 21 7.06 -12.65 -26.29
C THR A 21 6.97 -11.12 -26.26
N ALA A 22 6.05 -10.57 -25.46
CA ALA A 22 5.91 -9.12 -25.27
C ALA A 22 7.18 -8.53 -24.61
N ALA A 23 7.70 -9.20 -23.58
CA ALA A 23 8.92 -8.79 -22.87
C ALA A 23 10.15 -8.78 -23.81
N LYS A 24 10.31 -9.81 -24.67
CA LYS A 24 11.37 -9.84 -25.69
C LYS A 24 11.28 -8.67 -26.67
N ARG A 25 10.06 -8.29 -27.07
CA ARG A 25 9.86 -7.12 -27.97
C ARG A 25 10.24 -5.81 -27.28
N LEU A 26 9.81 -5.64 -26.01
CA LEU A 26 10.18 -4.47 -25.20
C LEU A 26 11.70 -4.40 -25.00
N ARG A 27 12.33 -5.52 -24.69
CA ARG A 27 13.79 -5.58 -24.54
C ARG A 27 14.54 -5.20 -25.83
N LYS A 28 14.05 -5.66 -26.98
CA LYS A 28 14.58 -5.26 -28.31
C LYS A 28 14.44 -3.76 -28.56
N ALA A 29 13.38 -3.14 -28.03
CA ALA A 29 13.16 -1.69 -28.10
C ALA A 29 13.94 -0.90 -27.03
N GLY A 30 14.90 -1.54 -26.33
CA GLY A 30 15.76 -0.88 -25.34
C GLY A 30 15.16 -0.78 -23.93
N VAL A 31 13.96 -1.33 -23.66
CA VAL A 31 13.34 -1.29 -22.35
C VAL A 31 14.04 -2.26 -21.40
N THR A 32 14.57 -1.74 -20.29
CA THR A 32 15.22 -2.52 -19.23
C THR A 32 14.40 -2.57 -17.93
N ARG A 33 13.45 -1.65 -17.76
CA ARG A 33 12.56 -1.53 -16.59
C ARG A 33 11.12 -1.40 -17.04
N LEU A 34 10.20 -2.06 -16.35
CA LEU A 34 8.79 -2.05 -16.71
C LEU A 34 7.90 -1.92 -15.47
N VAL A 35 6.98 -0.95 -15.49
CA VAL A 35 5.92 -0.87 -14.50
C VAL A 35 4.89 -1.95 -14.81
N VAL A 36 4.55 -2.74 -13.82
CA VAL A 36 3.61 -3.85 -13.92
C VAL A 36 2.43 -3.66 -12.96
N PRO A 37 1.26 -4.27 -13.22
CA PRO A 37 0.15 -4.27 -12.28
C PRO A 37 0.55 -4.87 -10.93
N GLU A 38 -0.13 -4.47 -9.85
CA GLU A 38 0.19 -4.85 -8.48
C GLU A 38 0.23 -6.38 -8.25
N ALA A 39 -0.68 -7.12 -8.83
CA ALA A 39 -0.74 -8.59 -8.73
C ALA A 39 -0.13 -9.30 -9.96
N PHE A 40 0.99 -8.78 -10.48
CA PHE A 40 1.61 -9.34 -11.68
C PHE A 40 2.39 -10.63 -11.39
N ALA A 41 1.82 -11.77 -11.75
CA ALA A 41 2.36 -13.11 -11.47
C ALA A 41 3.51 -13.56 -12.40
N TYR A 42 3.95 -12.71 -13.34
CA TYR A 42 4.89 -13.13 -14.40
C TYR A 42 6.24 -12.40 -14.33
N GLY A 43 6.67 -11.98 -13.14
CA GLY A 43 7.93 -11.28 -12.92
C GLY A 43 9.14 -12.07 -13.45
N GLU A 44 9.21 -13.36 -13.17
CA GLU A 44 10.26 -14.26 -13.66
C GLU A 44 10.41 -14.25 -15.19
N GLN A 45 9.29 -14.13 -15.93
CA GLN A 45 9.31 -14.10 -17.39
C GLN A 45 9.93 -12.80 -17.92
N LEU A 46 9.79 -11.69 -17.19
CA LEU A 46 10.45 -10.43 -17.51
C LEU A 46 11.95 -10.52 -17.23
N GLU A 47 12.32 -11.04 -16.06
CA GLU A 47 13.72 -11.17 -15.63
C GLU A 47 14.52 -12.08 -16.56
N LYS A 48 13.94 -13.19 -17.05
CA LYS A 48 14.54 -14.12 -18.02
C LYS A 48 14.99 -13.43 -19.32
N VAL A 49 14.45 -12.26 -19.64
CA VAL A 49 14.82 -11.50 -20.84
C VAL A 49 15.52 -10.18 -20.49
N GLY A 50 15.91 -9.97 -19.24
CA GLY A 50 16.63 -8.79 -18.77
C GLY A 50 15.75 -7.53 -18.71
N VAL A 51 14.46 -7.71 -18.37
CA VAL A 51 13.52 -6.61 -18.06
C VAL A 51 13.14 -6.72 -16.58
N ALA A 52 13.51 -5.74 -15.78
CA ALA A 52 13.19 -5.72 -14.36
C ALA A 52 11.80 -5.08 -14.10
N PRO A 53 10.91 -5.72 -13.33
CA PRO A 53 9.71 -5.06 -12.85
C PRO A 53 10.08 -3.92 -11.87
N VAL A 54 9.34 -2.81 -11.94
CA VAL A 54 9.54 -1.65 -11.06
C VAL A 54 8.35 -1.55 -10.10
N SER A 55 8.64 -1.45 -8.82
CA SER A 55 7.61 -1.16 -7.81
C SER A 55 7.05 0.25 -8.02
N THR A 56 5.73 0.37 -7.97
CA THR A 56 5.03 1.68 -7.97
C THR A 56 4.84 2.22 -6.56
N LEU A 57 5.22 1.47 -5.53
CA LEU A 57 5.00 1.85 -4.15
C LEU A 57 5.62 3.21 -3.77
N PRO A 58 6.87 3.55 -4.13
CA PRO A 58 7.43 4.86 -3.82
C PRO A 58 6.63 6.01 -4.44
N LEU A 59 6.16 5.84 -5.69
CA LEU A 59 5.31 6.83 -6.34
C LEU A 59 3.94 6.95 -5.65
N ARG A 60 3.32 5.83 -5.30
CA ARG A 60 2.03 5.81 -4.61
C ARG A 60 2.12 6.46 -3.22
N ARG A 61 3.20 6.23 -2.49
CA ARG A 61 3.49 6.91 -1.21
C ARG A 61 3.70 8.40 -1.41
N ALA A 62 4.43 8.77 -2.45
CA ALA A 62 4.64 10.18 -2.79
C ALA A 62 3.33 10.92 -3.12
N LEU A 63 2.36 10.24 -3.71
CA LEU A 63 1.05 10.77 -4.12
C LEU A 63 -0.08 10.38 -3.16
N ALA A 64 0.22 9.94 -1.94
CA ALA A 64 -0.77 9.38 -1.01
C ALA A 64 -1.93 10.34 -0.72
N ALA A 65 -1.64 11.63 -0.51
CA ALA A 65 -2.66 12.65 -0.28
C ALA A 65 -3.55 12.87 -1.52
N ASP A 66 -2.96 12.88 -2.72
CA ASP A 66 -3.72 13.05 -3.97
C ASP A 66 -4.60 11.84 -4.25
N LEU A 67 -4.10 10.62 -3.99
CA LEU A 67 -4.89 9.39 -4.08
C LEU A 67 -6.08 9.42 -3.11
N ALA A 68 -5.88 9.87 -1.87
CA ALA A 68 -6.96 10.02 -0.90
C ALA A 68 -8.00 11.05 -1.38
N ARG A 69 -7.57 12.20 -1.91
CA ARG A 69 -8.45 13.22 -2.50
C ARG A 69 -9.22 12.67 -3.70
N ALA A 70 -8.57 11.87 -4.57
CA ALA A 70 -9.24 11.24 -5.70
C ALA A 70 -10.33 10.26 -5.27
N VAL A 71 -10.08 9.46 -4.22
CA VAL A 71 -11.10 8.58 -3.62
C VAL A 71 -12.25 9.39 -3.04
N MET A 72 -11.96 10.48 -2.32
CA MET A 72 -13.00 11.38 -1.80
C MET A 72 -13.86 11.96 -2.92
N ALA A 73 -13.22 12.48 -3.97
CA ALA A 73 -13.94 13.05 -5.12
C ALA A 73 -14.83 12.01 -5.81
N GLY A 74 -14.33 10.79 -6.03
CA GLY A 74 -15.10 9.70 -6.62
C GLY A 74 -16.30 9.24 -5.77
N ARG A 75 -16.30 9.56 -4.47
CA ARG A 75 -17.39 9.27 -3.52
C ARG A 75 -18.23 10.51 -3.15
N ASN A 76 -17.98 11.65 -3.78
CA ASN A 76 -18.63 12.93 -3.48
C ASN A 76 -18.50 13.36 -2.01
N LEU A 77 -17.37 13.09 -1.38
CA LEU A 77 -17.08 13.47 0.01
C LEU A 77 -16.45 14.86 0.07
N SER A 78 -16.88 15.67 1.02
CA SER A 78 -16.31 17.00 1.27
C SER A 78 -15.28 16.98 2.38
N GLY A 79 -14.24 17.83 2.32
CA GLY A 79 -13.23 17.96 3.37
C GLY A 79 -13.77 18.41 4.74
N GLY A 80 -14.95 19.06 4.76
CA GLY A 80 -15.60 19.48 6.00
C GLY A 80 -16.31 18.35 6.77
N SER A 81 -16.67 17.25 6.09
CA SER A 81 -17.46 16.15 6.68
C SER A 81 -16.74 14.80 6.65
N ALA A 82 -15.86 14.58 5.66
CA ALA A 82 -15.16 13.31 5.51
C ALA A 82 -14.20 13.03 6.67
N ARG A 83 -14.20 11.78 7.12
CA ARG A 83 -13.25 11.24 8.10
C ARG A 83 -12.16 10.49 7.38
N LEU A 84 -10.93 10.99 7.49
CA LEU A 84 -9.74 10.38 6.90
C LEU A 84 -8.91 9.74 8.01
N ALA A 85 -8.49 8.50 7.83
CA ALA A 85 -7.60 7.84 8.76
C ALA A 85 -6.28 7.48 8.08
N VAL A 86 -5.17 7.79 8.73
CA VAL A 86 -3.82 7.46 8.27
C VAL A 86 -3.14 6.63 9.34
N ALA A 87 -2.59 5.47 8.95
CA ALA A 87 -1.87 4.60 9.86
C ALA A 87 -0.51 4.19 9.31
N GLY A 88 0.45 4.05 10.22
CA GLY A 88 1.79 3.57 9.93
C GLY A 88 2.46 2.98 11.17
N ASP A 89 3.54 2.25 10.97
CA ASP A 89 4.40 1.69 12.03
C ASP A 89 5.41 2.71 12.57
N GLN A 90 5.65 3.78 11.80
CA GLN A 90 6.54 4.88 12.18
C GLN A 90 6.15 6.17 11.44
N LEU A 91 6.59 7.32 11.98
CA LEU A 91 6.49 8.62 11.31
C LEU A 91 7.56 8.75 10.23
N SER A 92 7.31 8.19 9.04
CA SER A 92 8.14 8.44 7.87
C SER A 92 7.87 9.84 7.31
N GLY A 93 8.85 10.41 6.58
CA GLY A 93 8.66 11.72 5.92
C GLY A 93 7.48 11.74 4.94
N GLU A 94 7.21 10.61 4.27
CA GLU A 94 6.06 10.46 3.37
C GLU A 94 4.74 10.47 4.13
N LEU A 95 4.67 9.80 5.29
CA LEU A 95 3.48 9.79 6.14
C LEU A 95 3.23 11.18 6.73
N VAL A 96 4.27 11.84 7.27
CA VAL A 96 4.18 13.20 7.82
C VAL A 96 3.64 14.16 6.76
N ARG A 97 4.20 14.15 5.56
CA ARG A 97 3.74 14.98 4.44
C ARG A 97 2.28 14.69 4.11
N THR A 98 1.91 13.42 3.99
CA THR A 98 0.53 13.01 3.69
C THR A 98 -0.47 13.51 4.74
N VAL A 99 -0.15 13.32 6.02
CA VAL A 99 -0.99 13.78 7.14
C VAL A 99 -1.12 15.30 7.11
N THR A 100 -0.02 16.03 6.91
CA THR A 100 -0.02 17.49 6.82
C THR A 100 -0.92 17.98 5.69
N GLU A 101 -0.74 17.45 4.48
CA GLU A 101 -1.53 17.83 3.31
C GLU A 101 -3.02 17.50 3.46
N LEU A 102 -3.35 16.37 4.09
CA LEU A 102 -4.74 15.99 4.36
C LEU A 102 -5.35 16.87 5.45
N ALA A 103 -4.61 17.17 6.52
CA ALA A 103 -5.10 18.00 7.62
C ALA A 103 -5.35 19.46 7.22
N LEU A 104 -4.60 19.99 6.25
CA LEU A 104 -4.84 21.33 5.71
C LEU A 104 -6.14 21.45 4.91
N GLY A 105 -6.60 20.36 4.31
CA GLY A 105 -7.80 20.33 3.47
C GLY A 105 -9.03 19.68 4.10
N ASN A 106 -8.88 19.02 5.26
CA ASN A 106 -9.94 18.23 5.86
C ASN A 106 -10.05 18.47 7.37
N ARG A 107 -11.30 18.52 7.85
CA ARG A 107 -11.58 18.78 9.27
C ARG A 107 -11.27 17.59 10.18
N TYR A 108 -11.50 16.37 9.70
CA TYR A 108 -11.39 15.18 10.53
C TYR A 108 -10.31 14.24 9.97
N VAL A 109 -9.10 14.37 10.51
CA VAL A 109 -7.96 13.50 10.19
C VAL A 109 -7.54 12.75 11.44
N LEU A 110 -7.60 11.42 11.37
CA LEU A 110 -7.19 10.48 12.41
C LEU A 110 -5.79 9.98 12.09
N LEU A 111 -4.90 9.98 13.08
CA LEU A 111 -3.54 9.49 12.95
C LEU A 111 -3.28 8.34 13.93
N ASP A 112 -2.91 7.18 13.40
CA ASP A 112 -2.54 6.00 14.16
C ASP A 112 -1.08 5.62 13.89
N VAL A 113 -0.21 6.03 14.79
CA VAL A 113 1.21 5.70 14.82
C VAL A 113 1.64 5.45 16.26
N PRO A 114 2.56 4.49 16.51
CA PRO A 114 2.93 4.12 17.87
C PRO A 114 3.69 5.23 18.62
N TYR A 115 4.45 6.06 17.89
CA TYR A 115 5.30 7.10 18.47
C TYR A 115 5.31 8.38 17.64
N GLY A 116 5.48 9.52 18.32
CA GLY A 116 5.69 10.83 17.70
C GLY A 116 4.43 11.53 17.17
N GLY A 117 3.26 10.86 17.23
CA GLY A 117 1.99 11.46 16.79
C GLY A 117 1.66 12.77 17.53
N ASP A 118 1.91 12.82 18.85
CA ASP A 118 1.69 14.02 19.66
C ASP A 118 2.56 15.20 19.23
N THR A 119 3.83 14.92 18.90
CA THR A 119 4.76 15.94 18.42
C THR A 119 4.29 16.53 17.11
N LEU A 120 3.90 15.68 16.15
CA LEU A 120 3.35 16.10 14.86
C LEU A 120 2.04 16.90 15.05
N ALA A 121 1.12 16.41 15.87
CA ALA A 121 -0.14 17.10 16.13
C ALA A 121 0.06 18.49 16.75
N ASN A 122 0.98 18.61 17.70
CA ASN A 122 1.34 19.88 18.32
C ASN A 122 1.99 20.84 17.32
N GLN A 123 2.86 20.34 16.44
CA GLN A 123 3.47 21.13 15.38
C GLN A 123 2.39 21.67 14.43
N LEU A 124 1.53 20.81 13.89
CA LEU A 124 0.48 21.21 12.95
C LEU A 124 -0.51 22.18 13.57
N ARG A 125 -0.82 22.04 14.85
CA ARG A 125 -1.67 23.00 15.57
C ARG A 125 -1.01 24.36 15.67
N ARG A 126 0.29 24.44 15.98
CA ARG A 126 1.03 25.70 16.11
C ARG A 126 1.24 26.40 14.77
N GLU A 127 1.61 25.65 13.74
CA GLU A 127 1.97 26.20 12.44
C GLU A 127 0.75 26.53 11.57
N TYR A 128 -0.28 25.69 11.62
CA TYR A 128 -1.41 25.77 10.70
C TYR A 128 -2.79 25.87 11.38
N GLY A 129 -2.85 25.79 12.70
CA GLY A 129 -4.11 25.83 13.44
C GLY A 129 -5.00 24.59 13.25
N VAL A 130 -4.47 23.50 12.69
CA VAL A 130 -5.23 22.26 12.44
C VAL A 130 -5.07 21.28 13.60
N SER A 131 -6.07 20.40 13.79
CA SER A 131 -6.06 19.40 14.84
C SER A 131 -6.14 18.00 14.25
N LEU A 132 -5.34 17.08 14.82
CA LEU A 132 -5.41 15.66 14.53
C LEU A 132 -6.10 14.92 15.67
N LEU A 133 -6.83 13.87 15.35
CA LEU A 133 -7.34 12.91 16.31
C LEU A 133 -6.34 11.77 16.40
N LEU A 134 -5.69 11.65 17.56
CA LEU A 134 -4.61 10.68 17.78
C LEU A 134 -5.14 9.37 18.37
N SER A 135 -4.41 8.30 18.13
CA SER A 135 -4.69 6.97 18.67
C SER A 135 -6.16 6.55 18.51
N PRO A 136 -6.70 6.60 17.29
CA PRO A 136 -8.09 6.24 17.05
C PRO A 136 -8.31 4.76 17.41
N THR A 137 -9.50 4.46 17.90
CA THR A 137 -9.91 3.08 18.13
C THR A 137 -10.01 2.32 16.80
N ARG A 138 -9.92 0.98 16.85
CA ARG A 138 -10.15 0.14 15.69
C ARG A 138 -11.46 0.47 14.98
N GLN A 139 -12.54 0.67 15.74
CA GLN A 139 -13.85 1.02 15.20
C GLN A 139 -13.80 2.34 14.43
N GLN A 140 -13.14 3.38 14.97
CA GLN A 140 -12.98 4.67 14.29
C GLN A 140 -12.20 4.55 12.99
N MET A 141 -11.19 3.66 12.96
CA MET A 141 -10.43 3.37 11.74
C MET A 141 -11.29 2.64 10.69
N GLU A 142 -12.11 1.68 11.11
CA GLU A 142 -13.01 0.95 10.21
C GLU A 142 -14.18 1.82 9.69
N GLU A 143 -14.61 2.82 10.45
CA GLU A 143 -15.67 3.78 10.09
C GLU A 143 -15.17 4.99 9.28
N ALA A 144 -13.86 5.16 9.13
CA ALA A 144 -13.31 6.26 8.35
C ALA A 144 -13.75 6.18 6.87
N ASP A 145 -14.08 7.30 6.24
CA ASP A 145 -14.51 7.35 4.85
C ASP A 145 -13.38 6.93 3.89
N VAL A 146 -12.14 7.35 4.21
CA VAL A 146 -10.92 6.94 3.50
C VAL A 146 -9.87 6.51 4.51
N LEU A 147 -9.23 5.37 4.24
CA LEU A 147 -8.20 4.79 5.08
C LEU A 147 -6.89 4.66 4.30
N VAL A 148 -5.84 5.31 4.78
CA VAL A 148 -4.50 5.29 4.17
C VAL A 148 -3.55 4.52 5.06
N LEU A 149 -3.04 3.39 4.58
CA LEU A 149 -2.18 2.48 5.34
C LEU A 149 -0.76 2.50 4.78
N PHE A 150 0.19 2.98 5.55
CA PHE A 150 1.63 2.93 5.25
C PHE A 150 2.29 1.64 5.76
N ALA A 151 1.62 0.91 6.65
CA ALA A 151 2.00 -0.39 7.15
C ALA A 151 0.82 -1.35 7.19
N ALA A 152 1.09 -2.65 7.20
CA ALA A 152 0.05 -3.67 7.29
C ALA A 152 -0.69 -3.61 8.64
N ARG A 153 -2.01 -3.64 8.59
CA ARG A 153 -2.91 -3.67 9.76
C ARG A 153 -3.78 -4.92 9.69
N THR A 154 -3.34 -5.97 10.35
CA THR A 154 -4.01 -7.27 10.37
C THR A 154 -5.29 -7.29 11.21
N ASP A 155 -5.41 -6.33 12.14
CA ASP A 155 -6.56 -6.12 12.99
C ASP A 155 -7.76 -5.50 12.25
N LEU A 156 -7.52 -4.78 11.12
CA LEU A 156 -8.56 -4.17 10.33
C LEU A 156 -9.13 -5.15 9.28
N ARG A 157 -10.44 -5.24 9.21
CA ARG A 157 -11.15 -6.16 8.28
C ARG A 157 -11.50 -5.54 6.95
N ARG A 158 -11.46 -4.22 6.88
CA ARG A 158 -11.91 -3.46 5.73
C ARG A 158 -11.06 -3.71 4.48
N ARG A 159 -11.70 -3.92 3.31
CA ARG A 159 -11.06 -4.27 2.03
C ARG A 159 -11.64 -3.50 0.83
N ASP A 160 -12.49 -2.50 1.08
CA ASP A 160 -13.13 -1.72 0.01
C ASP A 160 -12.12 -0.78 -0.72
N PRO A 161 -12.51 -0.20 -1.87
CA PRO A 161 -11.64 0.67 -2.67
C PRO A 161 -11.20 1.97 -1.97
N ALA A 162 -11.81 2.34 -0.84
CA ALA A 162 -11.39 3.50 -0.05
C ALA A 162 -10.24 3.18 0.92
N VAL A 163 -9.74 1.96 0.93
CA VAL A 163 -8.53 1.56 1.66
C VAL A 163 -7.33 1.63 0.73
N LEU A 164 -6.52 2.67 0.89
CA LEU A 164 -5.27 2.86 0.16
C LEU A 164 -4.14 2.13 0.89
N ARG A 165 -3.68 1.01 0.35
CA ARG A 165 -2.55 0.24 0.89
C ARG A 165 -1.26 0.74 0.24
N LEU A 166 -0.40 1.35 1.04
CA LEU A 166 0.88 1.95 0.62
C LEU A 166 2.07 1.19 1.24
N TYR A 167 1.96 -0.13 1.26
CA TYR A 167 3.00 -1.06 1.72
C TYR A 167 3.05 -2.26 0.79
N ASP A 168 4.20 -2.92 0.74
CA ASP A 168 4.30 -4.20 0.04
C ASP A 168 3.63 -5.27 0.91
N GLU A 169 2.59 -5.91 0.38
CA GLU A 169 2.12 -7.16 0.98
C GLU A 169 3.26 -8.17 0.79
N ALA A 170 3.99 -8.46 1.86
CA ALA A 170 4.93 -9.56 1.84
C ALA A 170 4.17 -10.80 1.32
N ALA A 171 4.69 -11.43 0.26
CA ALA A 171 4.19 -12.72 -0.15
C ALA A 171 4.06 -13.58 1.13
N PRO A 172 2.92 -14.27 1.36
CA PRO A 172 2.77 -15.07 2.54
C PRO A 172 4.01 -15.95 2.63
N LEU A 173 4.77 -15.78 3.72
CA LEU A 173 5.93 -16.64 3.97
C LEU A 173 5.40 -18.07 3.82
N PRO A 174 6.04 -18.91 3.00
CA PRO A 174 5.66 -20.31 2.93
C PRO A 174 5.62 -20.79 4.39
N PRO A 175 4.62 -21.61 4.79
CA PRO A 175 4.52 -22.08 6.15
C PRO A 175 5.90 -22.58 6.53
N LEU A 176 6.47 -22.04 7.60
CA LEU A 176 7.77 -22.47 8.10
C LEU A 176 7.55 -23.96 8.41
N LEU A 177 8.02 -24.81 7.52
CA LEU A 177 8.22 -26.23 7.83
C LEU A 177 9.36 -26.24 8.84
N LEU A 178 9.01 -26.02 10.11
CA LEU A 178 9.92 -26.32 11.21
C LEU A 178 10.30 -27.79 11.05
N PRO A 179 11.59 -28.10 10.88
CA PRO A 179 11.99 -29.49 10.81
C PRO A 179 11.53 -30.18 12.10
N PRO A 180 11.01 -31.43 12.05
CA PRO A 180 10.40 -32.12 13.18
C PRO A 180 11.38 -32.41 14.36
N VAL A 181 12.60 -31.89 14.28
CA VAL A 181 13.68 -32.08 15.27
C VAL A 181 13.58 -31.14 16.48
N LEU A 182 12.69 -30.12 16.47
CA LEU A 182 12.60 -29.19 17.60
C LEU A 182 11.46 -29.48 18.58
N GLU A 183 10.70 -30.56 18.41
CA GLU A 183 9.63 -30.96 19.34
C GLU A 183 10.10 -31.91 20.47
N GLY A 184 11.37 -32.14 20.65
CA GLY A 184 11.81 -33.24 21.49
C GLY A 184 12.92 -33.01 22.51
N GLN A 185 13.31 -31.81 22.90
CA GLN A 185 14.32 -31.63 23.97
C GLN A 185 14.05 -30.40 24.82
N MET A 186 13.11 -30.54 25.77
CA MET A 186 13.27 -29.90 27.07
C MET A 186 14.11 -30.81 27.96
N PRO A 187 15.23 -30.37 28.55
CA PRO A 187 15.91 -31.12 29.57
C PRO A 187 15.02 -31.17 30.80
N PRO A 188 15.00 -32.32 31.54
CA PRO A 188 14.30 -32.40 32.82
C PRO A 188 14.97 -31.45 33.81
N GLY A 189 14.12 -30.69 34.54
CA GLY A 189 14.50 -29.80 35.64
C GLY A 189 15.07 -30.52 36.85
#